data_46398f69568db82b8c09f11d6e02022d
#
_entry.id   46398f69568db82b8c09f11d6e02022d
#
_cell.length_a   1.000
_cell.length_b   1.000
_cell.length_c   1.000
_cell.angle_alpha   90.00
_cell.angle_beta   90.00
_cell.angle_gamma   90.00
#
_symmetry.space_group_name_H-M   'P 1'
#
loop_
_entity.id
_entity.type
_entity.pdbx_description
1 polymer ?
#
loop_
_entity_poly.entity_id
_entity_poly.type
_entity_poly.pdbx_seq_one_letter_code
_entity_poly.pdbx_strand_id
1 'polypeptide(L)'
;MHNETLNVWSHLLAGVCVALRFGAFAVFRGGGVLGLRLQGPEGQGLSLDPASLPLVIYVLSSLTYLSCSTAAHLLQSHSELAHYSLFFLDYVGVAVYQYGCALAHFFYSSAADWRHSGIGEVFLPAAALLAWLTCASCCFAKLHYRRPYPLHRKLFQVVPTGLAYLLDISPVAHRLATNSWASNSAFPLHSLQMLLFILAAFFFSCPVPERYAPGHFDNVGHGHQLFHLLLALCTLAQQEALFQDFLSRRPAMIRDFGEGSLLLACGSFPLLALCSGLIAFLMRRRARMRLWKEQR
;
A
#
# COMPACT_ATOMS: atom_id res chain seq x y z
N MET A 1 -9.04 13.24 -24.85
CA MET A 1 -8.89 12.46 -23.60
C MET A 1 -8.43 13.40 -22.51
N HIS A 2 -8.98 13.27 -21.31
CA HIS A 2 -8.46 14.01 -20.14
C HIS A 2 -7.16 13.37 -19.69
N ASN A 3 -6.16 14.16 -19.27
CA ASN A 3 -4.83 13.67 -18.87
C ASN A 3 -4.85 12.74 -17.64
N GLU A 4 -5.93 12.75 -16.85
CA GLU A 4 -6.12 11.87 -15.67
C GLU A 4 -6.78 10.52 -16.01
N THR A 5 -7.24 10.32 -17.24
CA THR A 5 -8.01 9.11 -17.62
C THR A 5 -7.25 7.83 -17.34
N LEU A 6 -5.95 7.76 -17.68
CA LEU A 6 -5.12 6.57 -17.43
C LEU A 6 -4.84 6.37 -15.94
N ASN A 7 -4.67 7.44 -15.15
CA ASN A 7 -4.50 7.34 -13.69
C ASN A 7 -5.73 6.69 -13.04
N VAL A 8 -6.94 7.11 -13.45
CA VAL A 8 -8.20 6.55 -12.96
C VAL A 8 -8.33 5.07 -13.34
N TRP A 9 -8.20 4.74 -14.64
CA TRP A 9 -8.45 3.39 -15.11
C TRP A 9 -7.40 2.38 -14.63
N SER A 10 -6.11 2.75 -14.56
CA SER A 10 -5.07 1.84 -14.08
C SER A 10 -5.33 1.37 -12.65
N HIS A 11 -5.74 2.27 -11.75
CA HIS A 11 -6.02 1.91 -10.37
C HIS A 11 -7.40 1.28 -10.18
N LEU A 12 -8.42 1.72 -10.92
CA LEU A 12 -9.75 1.10 -10.87
C LEU A 12 -9.70 -0.38 -11.31
N LEU A 13 -9.09 -0.64 -12.47
CA LEU A 13 -8.95 -2.00 -12.99
C LEU A 13 -8.07 -2.87 -12.09
N ALA A 14 -6.98 -2.32 -11.56
CA ALA A 14 -6.16 -3.04 -10.59
C ALA A 14 -6.96 -3.41 -9.33
N GLY A 15 -7.80 -2.50 -8.81
CA GLY A 15 -8.69 -2.79 -7.68
C GLY A 15 -9.67 -3.93 -7.97
N VAL A 16 -10.29 -3.92 -9.14
CA VAL A 16 -11.15 -5.02 -9.58
C VAL A 16 -10.36 -6.33 -9.67
N CYS A 17 -9.17 -6.32 -10.28
CA CYS A 17 -8.32 -7.50 -10.37
C CYS A 17 -7.90 -8.02 -8.99
N VAL A 18 -7.49 -7.15 -8.06
CA VAL A 18 -7.14 -7.54 -6.68
C VAL A 18 -8.31 -8.24 -5.99
N ALA A 19 -9.53 -7.68 -6.09
CA ALA A 19 -10.73 -8.26 -5.49
C ALA A 19 -11.09 -9.62 -6.10
N LEU A 20 -11.12 -9.71 -7.43
CA LEU A 20 -11.45 -10.96 -8.15
C LEU A 20 -10.43 -12.07 -7.87
N ARG A 21 -9.12 -11.73 -7.89
CA ARG A 21 -8.05 -12.71 -7.60
C ARG A 21 -8.11 -13.18 -6.15
N PHE A 22 -8.38 -12.31 -5.19
CA PHE A 22 -8.57 -12.74 -3.80
C PHE A 22 -9.81 -13.61 -3.63
N GLY A 23 -10.94 -13.27 -4.25
CA GLY A 23 -12.15 -14.08 -4.25
C GLY A 23 -11.91 -15.48 -4.85
N ALA A 24 -11.26 -15.54 -6.01
CA ALA A 24 -10.87 -16.81 -6.63
C ALA A 24 -9.91 -17.63 -5.75
N PHE A 25 -8.89 -16.97 -5.16
CA PHE A 25 -7.97 -17.62 -4.25
C PHE A 25 -8.69 -18.18 -3.02
N ALA A 26 -9.58 -17.43 -2.41
CA ALA A 26 -10.35 -17.84 -1.24
C ALA A 26 -11.27 -19.04 -1.53
N VAL A 27 -11.88 -19.09 -2.72
CA VAL A 27 -12.80 -20.17 -3.13
C VAL A 27 -12.07 -21.43 -3.59
N PHE A 28 -11.08 -21.28 -4.49
CA PHE A 28 -10.51 -22.44 -5.21
C PHE A 28 -9.24 -23.01 -4.56
N ARG A 29 -8.43 -22.22 -3.90
CA ARG A 29 -7.18 -22.69 -3.29
C ARG A 29 -7.17 -22.67 -1.78
N GLY A 30 -8.11 -21.98 -1.20
CA GLY A 30 -8.10 -21.72 0.21
C GLY A 30 -8.96 -22.61 1.05
N GLY A 31 -9.50 -23.76 0.62
CA GLY A 31 -10.40 -24.62 1.40
C GLY A 31 -10.50 -24.26 2.89
N GLY A 32 -11.10 -23.12 3.22
CA GLY A 32 -11.04 -22.46 4.53
C GLY A 32 -9.95 -21.39 4.68
N VAL A 33 -9.49 -20.67 3.61
CA VAL A 33 -8.58 -19.50 3.76
C VAL A 33 -9.16 -18.48 4.73
N LEU A 34 -10.46 -18.28 4.68
CA LEU A 34 -11.17 -17.41 5.61
C LEU A 34 -11.59 -18.14 6.89
N GLY A 35 -11.29 -19.46 7.03
CA GLY A 35 -11.74 -20.24 8.17
C GLY A 35 -13.27 -20.24 8.32
N LEU A 36 -13.99 -20.08 7.19
CA LEU A 36 -15.45 -20.18 7.13
C LEU A 36 -15.86 -21.63 7.41
N ARG A 37 -15.61 -22.12 8.62
CA ARG A 37 -16.23 -23.35 9.11
C ARG A 37 -17.66 -22.95 9.48
N LEU A 38 -18.60 -23.40 8.71
CA LEU A 38 -19.94 -23.65 9.19
C LEU A 38 -19.77 -24.72 10.29
N GLN A 39 -19.57 -24.28 11.52
CA GLN A 39 -19.60 -25.19 12.65
C GLN A 39 -21.00 -25.75 12.75
N GLY A 40 -21.08 -27.08 12.95
CA GLY A 40 -22.33 -27.82 13.02
C GLY A 40 -23.33 -27.33 14.07
N PRO A 41 -24.44 -28.05 14.32
CA PRO A 41 -25.71 -27.49 14.77
C PRO A 41 -25.74 -26.72 16.12
N GLU A 42 -24.65 -26.62 16.84
CA GLU A 42 -24.60 -25.88 18.13
C GLU A 42 -23.78 -24.60 18.13
N GLY A 43 -23.18 -24.20 16.99
CA GLY A 43 -22.37 -22.98 16.93
C GLY A 43 -22.32 -22.39 15.51
N GLN A 44 -23.39 -21.70 15.09
CA GLN A 44 -23.39 -20.89 13.88
C GLN A 44 -22.54 -19.64 14.10
N GLY A 45 -21.27 -19.68 13.77
CA GLY A 45 -20.37 -18.54 13.81
C GLY A 45 -19.43 -18.57 12.60
N LEU A 46 -19.36 -17.45 11.88
CA LEU A 46 -18.35 -17.20 10.86
C LEU A 46 -17.04 -16.89 11.61
N SER A 47 -16.12 -17.84 11.74
CA SER A 47 -14.82 -17.60 12.35
C SER A 47 -13.76 -17.38 11.26
N LEU A 48 -13.07 -16.23 11.32
CA LEU A 48 -11.91 -15.95 10.49
C LEU A 48 -10.70 -16.66 11.10
N ASP A 49 -9.96 -17.43 10.30
CA ASP A 49 -8.68 -18.04 10.74
C ASP A 49 -7.68 -16.91 11.06
N PRO A 50 -7.18 -16.77 12.30
CA PRO A 50 -6.21 -15.76 12.66
C PRO A 50 -4.99 -15.72 11.73
N ALA A 51 -4.53 -16.86 11.25
CA ALA A 51 -3.41 -16.95 10.30
C ALA A 51 -3.69 -16.27 8.95
N SER A 52 -4.96 -16.00 8.60
CA SER A 52 -5.36 -15.30 7.37
C SER A 52 -5.46 -13.79 7.53
N LEU A 53 -5.45 -13.26 8.77
CA LEU A 53 -5.65 -11.84 9.05
C LEU A 53 -4.66 -10.92 8.31
N PRO A 54 -3.34 -11.17 8.30
CA PRO A 54 -2.42 -10.30 7.57
C PRO A 54 -2.71 -10.26 6.06
N LEU A 55 -3.16 -11.38 5.46
CA LEU A 55 -3.53 -11.43 4.04
C LEU A 55 -4.81 -10.63 3.77
N VAL A 56 -5.82 -10.77 4.61
CA VAL A 56 -7.07 -10.00 4.51
C VAL A 56 -6.78 -8.50 4.66
N ILE A 57 -5.95 -8.11 5.63
CA ILE A 57 -5.53 -6.73 5.84
C ILE A 57 -4.77 -6.20 4.62
N TYR A 58 -3.85 -6.98 4.04
CA TYR A 58 -3.14 -6.60 2.82
C TYR A 58 -4.12 -6.33 1.67
N VAL A 59 -5.09 -7.20 1.44
CA VAL A 59 -6.08 -7.04 0.36
C VAL A 59 -6.96 -5.82 0.61
N LEU A 60 -7.48 -5.65 1.82
CA LEU A 60 -8.30 -4.48 2.19
C LEU A 60 -7.50 -3.17 2.04
N SER A 61 -6.24 -3.16 2.47
CA SER A 61 -5.36 -1.99 2.33
C SER A 61 -5.06 -1.69 0.86
N SER A 62 -4.86 -2.71 0.02
CA SER A 62 -4.67 -2.56 -1.42
C SER A 62 -5.91 -1.96 -2.09
N LEU A 63 -7.09 -2.46 -1.77
CA LEU A 63 -8.36 -1.92 -2.27
C LEU A 63 -8.58 -0.48 -1.81
N THR A 64 -8.20 -0.18 -0.57
CA THR A 64 -8.32 1.18 0.00
C THR A 64 -7.48 2.18 -0.79
N TYR A 65 -6.17 1.92 -0.99
CA TYR A 65 -5.32 2.88 -1.70
C TYR A 65 -5.72 3.03 -3.17
N LEU A 66 -6.07 1.92 -3.86
CA LEU A 66 -6.51 1.95 -5.25
C LEU A 66 -7.80 2.75 -5.41
N SER A 67 -8.76 2.59 -4.50
CA SER A 67 -10.02 3.32 -4.51
C SER A 67 -9.84 4.80 -4.17
N CYS A 68 -9.02 5.12 -3.16
CA CYS A 68 -8.73 6.50 -2.78
C CYS A 68 -8.04 7.27 -3.91
N SER A 69 -7.05 6.65 -4.55
CA SER A 69 -6.35 7.23 -5.69
C SER A 69 -7.27 7.39 -6.91
N THR A 70 -8.07 6.38 -7.24
CA THR A 70 -9.09 6.47 -8.29
C THR A 70 -10.03 7.65 -8.05
N ALA A 71 -10.56 7.78 -6.83
CA ALA A 71 -11.47 8.88 -6.46
C ALA A 71 -10.77 10.24 -6.54
N ALA A 72 -9.52 10.33 -6.09
CA ALA A 72 -8.76 11.56 -6.13
C ALA A 72 -8.55 12.04 -7.57
N HIS A 73 -8.09 11.18 -8.46
CA HIS A 73 -7.85 11.51 -9.87
C HIS A 73 -9.15 11.76 -10.68
N LEU A 74 -10.25 11.10 -10.30
CA LEU A 74 -11.55 11.26 -10.96
C LEU A 74 -12.24 12.58 -10.57
N LEU A 75 -12.22 12.94 -9.29
CA LEU A 75 -13.07 13.98 -8.73
C LEU A 75 -12.33 15.27 -8.32
N GLN A 76 -11.01 15.35 -8.49
CA GLN A 76 -10.20 16.49 -8.04
C GLN A 76 -10.60 17.85 -8.66
N SER A 77 -11.20 17.84 -9.85
CA SER A 77 -11.58 19.07 -10.56
C SER A 77 -12.91 19.70 -10.08
N HIS A 78 -13.64 19.01 -9.17
CA HIS A 78 -14.95 19.47 -8.71
C HIS A 78 -14.90 20.82 -7.96
N SER A 79 -13.90 21.01 -7.07
CA SER A 79 -13.62 22.28 -6.38
C SER A 79 -12.21 22.25 -5.78
N GLU A 80 -11.65 23.43 -5.45
CA GLU A 80 -10.33 23.48 -4.77
C GLU A 80 -10.31 22.73 -3.45
N LEU A 81 -11.39 22.82 -2.65
CA LEU A 81 -11.48 22.06 -1.41
C LEU A 81 -11.59 20.55 -1.66
N ALA A 82 -12.31 20.14 -2.71
CA ALA A 82 -12.36 18.73 -3.15
C ALA A 82 -10.98 18.25 -3.56
N HIS A 83 -10.24 19.03 -4.35
CA HIS A 83 -8.87 18.73 -4.75
C HIS A 83 -7.97 18.44 -3.55
N TYR A 84 -7.91 19.32 -2.55
CA TYR A 84 -7.12 19.07 -1.34
C TYR A 84 -7.62 17.84 -0.57
N SER A 85 -8.94 17.74 -0.36
CA SER A 85 -9.53 16.68 0.47
C SER A 85 -9.29 15.29 -0.11
N LEU A 86 -9.45 15.13 -1.41
CA LEU A 86 -9.30 13.86 -2.11
C LEU A 86 -7.83 13.40 -2.15
N PHE A 87 -6.88 14.34 -2.37
CA PHE A 87 -5.47 13.98 -2.29
C PHE A 87 -5.00 13.67 -0.87
N PHE A 88 -5.58 14.30 0.17
CA PHE A 88 -5.30 13.89 1.55
C PHE A 88 -5.81 12.48 1.83
N LEU A 89 -6.98 12.12 1.29
CA LEU A 89 -7.52 10.77 1.39
C LEU A 89 -6.66 9.75 0.61
N ASP A 90 -6.15 10.13 -0.55
CA ASP A 90 -5.20 9.32 -1.32
C ASP A 90 -3.94 9.01 -0.50
N TYR A 91 -3.36 9.99 0.18
CA TYR A 91 -2.20 9.79 1.05
C TYR A 91 -2.52 8.92 2.29
N VAL A 92 -3.75 8.94 2.81
CA VAL A 92 -4.21 7.97 3.81
C VAL A 92 -4.20 6.57 3.22
N GLY A 93 -4.70 6.40 2.00
CA GLY A 93 -4.67 5.12 1.27
C GLY A 93 -3.25 4.57 1.15
N VAL A 94 -2.27 5.42 0.79
CA VAL A 94 -0.85 5.03 0.69
C VAL A 94 -0.32 4.53 2.04
N ALA A 95 -0.56 5.25 3.15
CA ALA A 95 -0.09 4.85 4.47
C ALA A 95 -0.72 3.53 4.93
N VAL A 96 -2.02 3.37 4.72
CA VAL A 96 -2.76 2.15 5.03
C VAL A 96 -2.21 0.97 4.23
N TYR A 97 -1.92 1.16 2.94
CA TYR A 97 -1.33 0.13 2.08
C TYR A 97 0.08 -0.24 2.53
N GLN A 98 0.95 0.74 2.81
CA GLN A 98 2.31 0.48 3.30
C GLN A 98 2.30 -0.40 4.56
N TYR A 99 1.45 -0.09 5.53
CA TYR A 99 1.39 -0.88 6.75
C TYR A 99 0.74 -2.25 6.56
N GLY A 100 -0.27 -2.35 5.68
CA GLY A 100 -0.84 -3.64 5.27
C GLY A 100 0.19 -4.56 4.61
N CYS A 101 1.07 -4.00 3.75
CA CYS A 101 2.22 -4.72 3.18
C CYS A 101 3.19 -5.17 4.27
N ALA A 102 3.56 -4.28 5.19
CA ALA A 102 4.49 -4.59 6.28
C ALA A 102 4.00 -5.75 7.14
N LEU A 103 2.71 -5.78 7.51
CA LEU A 103 2.11 -6.90 8.23
C LEU A 103 2.22 -8.21 7.44
N ALA A 104 1.86 -8.20 6.17
CA ALA A 104 1.92 -9.39 5.34
C ALA A 104 3.36 -9.89 5.13
N HIS A 105 4.31 -8.99 4.86
CA HIS A 105 5.73 -9.34 4.72
C HIS A 105 6.33 -9.87 6.02
N PHE A 106 6.00 -9.28 7.16
CA PHE A 106 6.47 -9.75 8.46
C PHE A 106 6.02 -11.18 8.75
N PHE A 107 4.74 -11.45 8.59
CA PHE A 107 4.19 -12.76 8.95
C PHE A 107 4.44 -13.84 7.90
N TYR A 108 4.37 -13.52 6.61
CA TYR A 108 4.48 -14.55 5.57
C TYR A 108 5.86 -14.61 4.92
N SER A 109 6.58 -13.49 4.82
CA SER A 109 7.80 -13.43 4.03
C SER A 109 9.09 -13.35 4.83
N SER A 110 9.04 -13.10 6.18
CA SER A 110 10.25 -13.02 7.01
C SER A 110 10.88 -14.38 7.32
N ALA A 111 12.20 -14.44 7.33
CA ALA A 111 12.96 -15.60 7.84
C ALA A 111 13.12 -15.49 9.37
N ALA A 112 13.36 -16.63 10.07
CA ALA A 112 13.46 -16.65 11.52
C ALA A 112 14.66 -15.83 12.04
N ASP A 113 15.80 -15.97 11.41
CA ASP A 113 17.03 -15.23 11.73
C ASP A 113 16.86 -13.72 11.53
N TRP A 114 16.14 -13.30 10.48
CA TRP A 114 15.82 -11.89 10.28
C TRP A 114 14.89 -11.35 11.38
N ARG A 115 13.89 -12.13 11.82
CA ARG A 115 12.96 -11.70 12.88
C ARG A 115 13.65 -11.45 14.23
N HIS A 116 14.69 -12.22 14.54
CA HIS A 116 15.49 -12.08 15.74
C HIS A 116 16.64 -11.06 15.62
N SER A 117 16.74 -10.37 14.48
CA SER A 117 17.64 -9.23 14.32
C SER A 117 17.08 -7.97 14.99
N GLY A 118 17.93 -7.00 15.32
CA GLY A 118 17.47 -5.72 15.89
C GLY A 118 16.47 -4.97 14.99
N ILE A 119 16.54 -5.16 13.65
CA ILE A 119 15.53 -4.60 12.73
C ILE A 119 14.21 -5.37 12.86
N GLY A 120 14.25 -6.68 12.94
CA GLY A 120 13.06 -7.53 13.06
C GLY A 120 12.25 -7.24 14.33
N GLU A 121 12.93 -6.99 15.46
CA GLU A 121 12.27 -6.69 16.74
C GLU A 121 11.50 -5.36 16.72
N VAL A 122 11.99 -4.33 16.02
CA VAL A 122 11.34 -3.01 15.93
C VAL A 122 10.55 -2.81 14.65
N PHE A 123 10.48 -3.81 13.79
CA PHE A 123 9.95 -3.68 12.43
C PHE A 123 8.51 -3.15 12.40
N LEU A 124 7.57 -3.79 13.06
CA LEU A 124 6.15 -3.39 13.00
C LEU A 124 5.89 -1.98 13.57
N PRO A 125 6.39 -1.61 14.76
CA PRO A 125 6.23 -0.24 15.25
C PRO A 125 6.92 0.80 14.36
N ALA A 126 8.11 0.49 13.82
CA ALA A 126 8.80 1.39 12.89
C ALA A 126 8.05 1.52 11.56
N ALA A 127 7.50 0.44 11.02
CA ALA A 127 6.68 0.46 9.81
C ALA A 127 5.40 1.29 10.00
N ALA A 128 4.71 1.14 11.14
CA ALA A 128 3.55 1.95 11.46
C ALA A 128 3.90 3.45 11.56
N LEU A 129 5.00 3.79 12.22
CA LEU A 129 5.47 5.16 12.34
C LEU A 129 5.83 5.76 10.98
N LEU A 130 6.59 5.04 10.15
CA LEU A 130 6.99 5.52 8.82
C LEU A 130 5.80 5.66 7.87
N ALA A 131 4.84 4.75 7.90
CA ALA A 131 3.60 4.86 7.13
C ALA A 131 2.79 6.10 7.54
N TRP A 132 2.65 6.34 8.85
CA TRP A 132 1.98 7.54 9.35
C TRP A 132 2.75 8.82 8.98
N LEU A 133 4.07 8.84 9.09
CA LEU A 133 4.92 9.98 8.67
C LEU A 133 4.80 10.23 7.16
N THR A 134 4.69 9.20 6.33
CA THR A 134 4.43 9.33 4.89
C THR A 134 3.13 10.10 4.65
N CYS A 135 2.03 9.72 5.30
CA CYS A 135 0.76 10.43 5.20
C CYS A 135 0.88 11.89 5.63
N ALA A 136 1.44 12.13 6.83
CA ALA A 136 1.57 13.47 7.39
C ALA A 136 2.44 14.39 6.52
N SER A 137 3.57 13.88 6.03
CA SER A 137 4.51 14.61 5.18
C SER A 137 3.93 14.91 3.80
N CYS A 138 3.25 13.95 3.17
CA CYS A 138 2.57 14.16 1.88
C CYS A 138 1.43 15.18 2.00
N CYS A 139 0.60 15.09 3.03
CA CYS A 139 -0.45 16.07 3.31
C CYS A 139 0.12 17.48 3.54
N PHE A 140 1.17 17.57 4.35
CA PHE A 140 1.88 18.83 4.58
C PHE A 140 2.42 19.43 3.27
N ALA A 141 3.15 18.61 2.49
CA ALA A 141 3.74 19.04 1.22
C ALA A 141 2.67 19.53 0.22
N LYS A 142 1.52 18.87 0.16
CA LYS A 142 0.39 19.24 -0.71
C LYS A 142 -0.22 20.58 -0.29
N LEU A 143 -0.37 20.84 1.00
CA LEU A 143 -0.98 22.07 1.52
C LEU A 143 -0.01 23.25 1.52
N HIS A 144 1.26 23.01 1.86
CA HIS A 144 2.23 24.08 2.11
C HIS A 144 2.79 24.68 0.83
N TYR A 145 3.19 23.82 -0.14
CA TYR A 145 3.88 24.29 -1.35
C TYR A 145 2.92 24.59 -2.50
N ARG A 146 3.10 25.77 -3.13
CA ARG A 146 2.35 26.24 -4.32
C ARG A 146 3.22 26.20 -5.57
N ARG A 147 2.60 26.28 -6.73
CA ARG A 147 3.31 26.45 -8.02
C ARG A 147 4.01 27.81 -8.09
N PRO A 148 5.24 27.88 -8.66
CA PRO A 148 6.06 26.77 -9.12
C PRO A 148 6.57 25.93 -7.93
N TYR A 149 6.46 24.59 -8.05
CA TYR A 149 6.77 23.70 -6.92
C TYR A 149 8.27 23.61 -6.68
N PRO A 150 8.77 23.94 -5.47
CA PRO A 150 10.18 23.78 -5.13
C PRO A 150 10.55 22.30 -4.95
N LEU A 151 11.85 21.99 -5.08
CA LEU A 151 12.38 20.63 -4.89
C LEU A 151 12.00 20.04 -3.52
N HIS A 152 11.99 20.87 -2.47
CA HIS A 152 11.59 20.43 -1.11
C HIS A 152 10.24 19.71 -1.06
N ARG A 153 9.27 20.13 -1.89
CA ARG A 153 7.98 19.44 -1.96
C ARG A 153 8.14 17.95 -2.32
N LYS A 154 8.98 17.66 -3.31
CA LYS A 154 9.28 16.27 -3.71
C LYS A 154 10.02 15.51 -2.61
N LEU A 155 10.97 16.15 -1.93
CA LEU A 155 11.69 15.52 -0.81
C LEU A 155 10.75 15.11 0.32
N PHE A 156 9.79 15.99 0.70
CA PHE A 156 8.77 15.64 1.71
C PHE A 156 7.88 14.48 1.31
N GLN A 157 7.71 14.21 0.02
CA GLN A 157 6.93 13.07 -0.47
C GLN A 157 7.79 11.80 -0.62
N VAL A 158 8.96 11.92 -1.24
CA VAL A 158 9.78 10.77 -1.64
C VAL A 158 10.55 10.17 -0.46
N VAL A 159 11.12 11.00 0.43
CA VAL A 159 11.99 10.50 1.51
C VAL A 159 11.23 9.62 2.51
N PRO A 160 10.12 10.06 3.12
CA PRO A 160 9.39 9.19 4.06
C PRO A 160 8.84 7.93 3.38
N THR A 161 8.31 8.07 2.16
CA THR A 161 7.78 6.94 1.39
C THR A 161 8.88 5.93 1.05
N GLY A 162 10.05 6.40 0.65
CA GLY A 162 11.21 5.56 0.33
C GLY A 162 11.76 4.83 1.57
N LEU A 163 11.85 5.51 2.71
CA LEU A 163 12.28 4.88 3.97
C LEU A 163 11.26 3.81 4.42
N ALA A 164 9.96 4.10 4.32
CA ALA A 164 8.92 3.13 4.63
C ALA A 164 9.03 1.90 3.72
N TYR A 165 9.25 2.09 2.41
CA TYR A 165 9.44 0.98 1.49
C TYR A 165 10.69 0.16 1.79
N LEU A 166 11.83 0.81 2.04
CA LEU A 166 13.09 0.11 2.36
C LEU A 166 12.95 -0.76 3.62
N LEU A 167 12.24 -0.26 4.61
CA LEU A 167 11.94 -1.06 5.81
C LEU A 167 10.99 -2.20 5.44
N ASP A 168 9.85 -1.92 4.77
CA ASP A 168 8.83 -2.89 4.42
C ASP A 168 9.37 -4.06 3.60
N ILE A 169 10.26 -3.78 2.63
CA ILE A 169 10.82 -4.83 1.76
C ILE A 169 11.97 -5.60 2.41
N SER A 170 12.52 -5.15 3.54
CA SER A 170 13.72 -5.74 4.15
C SER A 170 13.59 -7.22 4.50
N PRO A 171 12.45 -7.77 5.02
CA PRO A 171 12.32 -9.21 5.27
C PRO A 171 12.33 -10.03 3.98
N VAL A 172 11.72 -9.49 2.93
CA VAL A 172 11.72 -10.12 1.59
C VAL A 172 13.12 -10.11 0.99
N ALA A 173 13.79 -8.96 1.00
CA ALA A 173 15.15 -8.80 0.47
C ALA A 173 16.15 -9.73 1.18
N HIS A 174 16.08 -9.81 2.53
CA HIS A 174 16.89 -10.73 3.30
C HIS A 174 16.67 -12.19 2.86
N ARG A 175 15.40 -12.61 2.73
CA ARG A 175 15.04 -13.97 2.30
C ARG A 175 15.52 -14.29 0.88
N LEU A 176 15.41 -13.33 -0.04
CA LEU A 176 15.92 -13.48 -1.42
C LEU A 176 17.44 -13.63 -1.46
N ALA A 177 18.17 -12.99 -0.52
CA ALA A 177 19.63 -13.04 -0.44
C ALA A 177 20.17 -14.32 0.23
N THR A 178 19.41 -14.88 1.19
CA THR A 178 19.90 -15.97 2.05
C THR A 178 19.38 -17.36 1.67
N ASN A 179 18.22 -17.45 0.99
CA ASN A 179 17.58 -18.73 0.72
C ASN A 179 17.76 -19.18 -0.73
N SER A 180 17.65 -20.50 -0.96
CA SER A 180 17.72 -21.08 -2.31
C SER A 180 16.51 -20.69 -3.16
N TRP A 181 16.78 -20.21 -4.37
CA TRP A 181 15.75 -19.84 -5.35
C TRP A 181 15.04 -21.04 -5.98
N ALA A 182 15.71 -22.21 -6.05
CA ALA A 182 15.19 -23.39 -6.72
C ALA A 182 13.93 -23.98 -6.06
N SER A 183 13.75 -23.72 -4.77
CA SER A 183 12.66 -24.30 -3.95
C SER A 183 11.51 -23.37 -3.66
N ASN A 184 11.53 -22.10 -4.12
CA ASN A 184 10.56 -21.10 -3.70
C ASN A 184 9.89 -20.39 -4.88
N SER A 185 8.63 -20.74 -5.15
CA SER A 185 7.82 -20.18 -6.25
C SER A 185 7.47 -18.69 -6.08
N ALA A 186 7.55 -18.13 -4.87
CA ALA A 186 7.27 -16.73 -4.60
C ALA A 186 8.44 -15.78 -4.98
N PHE A 187 9.68 -16.28 -5.07
CA PHE A 187 10.86 -15.45 -5.28
C PHE A 187 10.87 -14.66 -6.59
N PRO A 188 10.52 -15.23 -7.75
CA PRO A 188 10.43 -14.45 -8.98
C PRO A 188 9.40 -13.31 -8.89
N LEU A 189 8.29 -13.55 -8.20
CA LEU A 189 7.22 -12.56 -8.01
C LEU A 189 7.64 -11.44 -7.05
N HIS A 190 8.35 -11.79 -5.97
CA HIS A 190 8.95 -10.79 -5.09
C HIS A 190 10.00 -9.94 -5.79
N SER A 191 10.83 -10.54 -6.64
CA SER A 191 11.81 -9.80 -7.44
C SER A 191 11.12 -8.88 -8.44
N LEU A 192 10.05 -9.36 -9.08
CA LEU A 192 9.27 -8.57 -10.02
C LEU A 192 8.60 -7.36 -9.33
N GLN A 193 7.97 -7.55 -8.16
CA GLN A 193 7.37 -6.42 -7.44
C GLN A 193 8.41 -5.37 -7.03
N MET A 194 9.60 -5.79 -6.60
CA MET A 194 10.68 -4.87 -6.25
C MET A 194 11.12 -4.04 -7.46
N LEU A 195 11.34 -4.69 -8.61
CA LEU A 195 11.69 -4.01 -9.84
C LEU A 195 10.61 -3.01 -10.27
N LEU A 196 9.35 -3.44 -10.28
CA LEU A 196 8.22 -2.58 -10.65
C LEU A 196 8.08 -1.38 -9.72
N PHE A 197 8.31 -1.55 -8.41
CA PHE A 197 8.28 -0.44 -7.47
C PHE A 197 9.43 0.56 -7.70
N ILE A 198 10.66 0.08 -7.95
CA ILE A 198 11.81 0.94 -8.24
C ILE A 198 11.54 1.77 -9.50
N LEU A 199 11.02 1.14 -10.55
CA LEU A 199 10.63 1.85 -11.78
C LEU A 199 9.51 2.86 -11.52
N ALA A 200 8.49 2.49 -10.73
CA ALA A 200 7.41 3.40 -10.35
C ALA A 200 7.96 4.61 -9.57
N ALA A 201 8.83 4.39 -8.59
CA ALA A 201 9.46 5.46 -7.81
C ALA A 201 10.31 6.39 -8.68
N PHE A 202 11.00 5.85 -9.70
CA PHE A 202 11.71 6.66 -10.69
C PHE A 202 10.76 7.60 -11.45
N PHE A 203 9.68 7.09 -12.03
CA PHE A 203 8.71 7.91 -12.78
C PHE A 203 7.93 8.88 -11.89
N PHE A 204 7.70 8.54 -10.63
CA PHE A 204 7.13 9.48 -9.66
C PHE A 204 8.08 10.64 -9.36
N SER A 205 9.37 10.35 -9.26
CA SER A 205 10.40 11.33 -8.86
C SER A 205 10.85 12.21 -10.03
N CYS A 206 10.98 11.63 -11.21
CA CYS A 206 11.49 12.29 -12.41
C CYS A 206 10.36 12.53 -13.43
N PRO A 207 10.23 13.77 -13.96
CA PRO A 207 9.23 14.08 -14.99
C PRO A 207 9.71 13.59 -16.36
N VAL A 208 9.73 12.28 -16.56
CA VAL A 208 10.15 11.61 -17.80
C VAL A 208 8.99 10.77 -18.29
N PRO A 209 8.66 10.79 -19.61
CA PRO A 209 9.39 11.39 -20.73
C PRO A 209 9.06 12.85 -21.02
N GLU A 210 8.04 13.44 -20.38
CA GLU A 210 7.50 14.77 -20.69
C GLU A 210 8.58 15.89 -20.65
N ARG A 211 9.64 15.74 -19.86
CA ARG A 211 10.75 16.69 -19.82
C ARG A 211 11.54 16.76 -21.13
N TYR A 212 11.67 15.62 -21.83
CA TYR A 212 12.47 15.53 -23.06
C TYR A 212 11.69 15.79 -24.33
N ALA A 213 10.35 15.68 -24.27
CA ALA A 213 9.47 15.92 -25.41
C ALA A 213 8.22 16.70 -24.94
N PRO A 214 8.35 18.00 -24.59
CA PRO A 214 7.24 18.83 -24.17
C PRO A 214 6.13 18.86 -25.21
N GLY A 215 4.89 18.74 -24.76
CA GLY A 215 3.70 18.74 -25.64
C GLY A 215 3.31 17.37 -26.21
N HIS A 216 4.22 16.39 -26.28
CA HIS A 216 3.91 15.07 -26.82
C HIS A 216 3.24 14.13 -25.79
N PHE A 217 3.56 14.28 -24.53
CA PHE A 217 3.09 13.42 -23.43
C PHE A 217 2.09 14.11 -22.49
N ASP A 218 1.51 15.23 -22.87
CA ASP A 218 0.62 16.02 -21.99
C ASP A 218 -0.66 15.26 -21.61
N ASN A 219 -1.16 14.38 -22.48
CA ASN A 219 -2.38 13.63 -22.28
C ASN A 219 -2.17 12.15 -22.01
N VAL A 220 -1.16 11.53 -22.64
CA VAL A 220 -0.90 10.09 -22.57
C VAL A 220 0.59 9.82 -22.47
N GLY A 221 0.98 8.94 -21.54
CA GLY A 221 2.35 8.45 -21.41
C GLY A 221 3.27 9.33 -20.56
N HIS A 222 2.77 10.34 -19.84
CA HIS A 222 3.60 11.12 -18.92
C HIS A 222 3.99 10.31 -17.67
N GLY A 223 5.08 10.74 -17.01
CA GLY A 223 5.70 9.99 -15.91
C GLY A 223 4.74 9.58 -14.81
N HIS A 224 3.77 10.42 -14.45
CA HIS A 224 2.80 10.09 -13.40
C HIS A 224 1.85 8.95 -13.80
N GLN A 225 1.46 8.84 -15.08
CA GLN A 225 0.68 7.70 -15.59
C GLN A 225 1.51 6.41 -15.58
N LEU A 226 2.78 6.48 -15.96
CA LEU A 226 3.69 5.34 -15.87
C LEU A 226 3.89 4.88 -14.43
N PHE A 227 4.02 5.82 -13.49
CA PHE A 227 4.04 5.53 -12.06
C PHE A 227 2.79 4.74 -11.62
N HIS A 228 1.58 5.21 -11.95
CA HIS A 228 0.33 4.52 -11.60
C HIS A 228 0.24 3.12 -12.18
N LEU A 229 0.59 2.95 -13.46
CA LEU A 229 0.56 1.64 -14.13
C LEU A 229 1.55 0.66 -13.48
N LEU A 230 2.79 1.10 -13.25
CA LEU A 230 3.83 0.27 -12.64
C LEU A 230 3.49 -0.10 -11.19
N LEU A 231 2.91 0.83 -10.43
CA LEU A 231 2.48 0.56 -9.05
C LEU A 231 1.30 -0.42 -9.01
N ALA A 232 0.35 -0.32 -9.95
CA ALA A 232 -0.74 -1.27 -10.10
C ALA A 232 -0.21 -2.68 -10.39
N LEU A 233 0.72 -2.82 -11.35
CA LEU A 233 1.36 -4.10 -11.67
C LEU A 233 2.20 -4.64 -10.49
N CYS A 234 2.89 -3.76 -9.77
CA CYS A 234 3.61 -4.09 -8.53
C CYS A 234 2.67 -4.72 -7.49
N THR A 235 1.51 -4.11 -7.25
CA THR A 235 0.51 -4.62 -6.30
C THR A 235 -0.02 -6.00 -6.70
N LEU A 236 -0.28 -6.23 -8.00
CA LEU A 236 -0.73 -7.54 -8.49
C LEU A 236 0.35 -8.62 -8.35
N ALA A 237 1.61 -8.29 -8.64
CA ALA A 237 2.74 -9.20 -8.45
C ALA A 237 2.96 -9.53 -6.97
N GLN A 238 2.85 -8.51 -6.09
CA GLN A 238 2.95 -8.67 -4.65
C GLN A 238 1.82 -9.54 -4.09
N GLN A 239 0.58 -9.34 -4.55
CA GLN A 239 -0.55 -10.17 -4.15
C GLN A 239 -0.31 -11.64 -4.45
N GLU A 240 0.18 -11.96 -5.64
CA GLU A 240 0.48 -13.35 -6.01
C GLU A 240 1.63 -13.94 -5.19
N ALA A 241 2.69 -13.16 -4.96
CA ALA A 241 3.79 -13.57 -4.10
C ALA A 241 3.31 -13.89 -2.67
N LEU A 242 2.45 -13.04 -2.12
CA LEU A 242 1.86 -13.25 -0.79
C LEU A 242 0.91 -14.44 -0.74
N PHE A 243 0.19 -14.77 -1.82
CA PHE A 243 -0.61 -16.00 -1.90
C PHE A 243 0.28 -17.25 -1.80
N GLN A 244 1.41 -17.26 -2.50
CA GLN A 244 2.38 -18.36 -2.45
C GLN A 244 2.99 -18.49 -1.04
N ASP A 245 3.41 -17.37 -0.46
CA ASP A 245 3.99 -17.35 0.88
C ASP A 245 2.97 -17.75 1.96
N PHE A 246 1.72 -17.29 1.86
CA PHE A 246 0.63 -17.70 2.75
C PHE A 246 0.42 -19.21 2.74
N LEU A 247 0.29 -19.81 1.55
CA LEU A 247 0.08 -21.25 1.43
C LEU A 247 1.19 -22.08 2.05
N SER A 248 2.44 -21.63 1.91
CA SER A 248 3.62 -22.30 2.47
C SER A 248 3.78 -22.12 3.98
N ARG A 249 3.37 -20.96 4.52
CA ARG A 249 3.62 -20.57 5.90
C ARG A 249 2.45 -20.78 6.86
N ARG A 250 1.21 -20.75 6.36
CA ARG A 250 0.00 -20.86 7.18
C ARG A 250 0.03 -22.00 8.20
N PRO A 251 0.49 -23.24 7.88
CA PRO A 251 0.48 -24.33 8.84
C PRO A 251 1.37 -24.11 10.08
N ALA A 252 2.40 -23.24 9.95
CA ALA A 252 3.36 -22.96 11.01
C ALA A 252 3.10 -21.63 11.75
N MET A 253 2.26 -20.76 11.21
CA MET A 253 2.11 -19.39 11.69
C MET A 253 1.74 -19.27 13.16
N ILE A 254 0.70 -19.98 13.61
CA ILE A 254 0.24 -19.92 15.01
C ILE A 254 1.31 -20.45 15.94
N ARG A 255 2.03 -21.51 15.53
CA ARG A 255 3.16 -22.06 16.31
C ARG A 255 4.33 -21.09 16.40
N ASP A 256 4.67 -20.41 15.28
CA ASP A 256 5.88 -19.60 15.17
C ASP A 256 5.70 -18.19 15.81
N PHE A 257 4.49 -17.64 15.78
CA PHE A 257 4.21 -16.29 16.27
C PHE A 257 3.28 -16.23 17.50
N GLY A 258 2.45 -17.27 17.72
CA GLY A 258 1.37 -17.24 18.69
C GLY A 258 0.16 -16.41 18.23
N GLU A 259 -1.03 -16.87 18.57
CA GLU A 259 -2.27 -16.21 18.16
C GLU A 259 -2.40 -14.79 18.74
N GLY A 260 -2.04 -14.60 20.02
CA GLY A 260 -2.12 -13.30 20.69
C GLY A 260 -1.25 -12.23 20.03
N SER A 261 -0.02 -12.57 19.63
CA SER A 261 0.89 -11.64 18.96
C SER A 261 0.37 -11.25 17.57
N LEU A 262 -0.19 -12.22 16.85
CA LEU A 262 -0.80 -11.99 15.53
C LEU A 262 -2.01 -11.06 15.64
N LEU A 263 -2.92 -11.31 16.59
CA LEU A 263 -4.10 -10.49 16.83
C LEU A 263 -3.73 -9.07 17.27
N LEU A 264 -2.74 -8.92 18.14
CA LEU A 264 -2.24 -7.62 18.59
C LEU A 264 -1.64 -6.82 17.43
N ALA A 265 -0.78 -7.45 16.62
CA ALA A 265 -0.17 -6.81 15.45
C ALA A 265 -1.24 -6.39 14.43
N CYS A 266 -2.17 -7.29 14.09
CA CYS A 266 -3.27 -6.97 13.19
C CYS A 266 -4.21 -5.89 13.76
N GLY A 267 -4.43 -5.90 15.08
CA GLY A 267 -5.23 -4.90 15.81
C GLY A 267 -4.65 -3.48 15.78
N SER A 268 -3.33 -3.33 15.53
CA SER A 268 -2.70 -2.01 15.35
C SER A 268 -3.05 -1.34 13.99
N PHE A 269 -3.49 -2.11 13.01
CA PHE A 269 -3.85 -1.60 11.68
C PHE A 269 -4.99 -0.56 11.68
N PRO A 270 -6.16 -0.81 12.33
CA PRO A 270 -7.20 0.21 12.41
C PRO A 270 -6.74 1.47 13.17
N LEU A 271 -5.86 1.35 14.15
CA LEU A 271 -5.30 2.50 14.84
C LEU A 271 -4.48 3.39 13.90
N LEU A 272 -3.61 2.79 13.06
CA LEU A 272 -2.88 3.53 12.02
C LEU A 272 -3.84 4.24 11.05
N ALA A 273 -4.88 3.53 10.58
CA ALA A 273 -5.86 4.09 9.66
C ALA A 273 -6.59 5.30 10.28
N LEU A 274 -6.99 5.20 11.55
CA LEU A 274 -7.61 6.30 12.29
C LEU A 274 -6.66 7.49 12.47
N CYS A 275 -5.40 7.25 12.87
CA CYS A 275 -4.40 8.32 13.03
C CYS A 275 -4.11 9.02 11.70
N SER A 276 -4.01 8.28 10.60
CA SER A 276 -3.82 8.84 9.25
C SER A 276 -5.05 9.62 8.78
N GLY A 277 -6.25 9.10 9.03
CA GLY A 277 -7.52 9.79 8.76
C GLY A 277 -7.66 11.09 9.55
N LEU A 278 -7.22 11.12 10.81
CA LEU A 278 -7.20 12.33 11.63
C LEU A 278 -6.28 13.40 11.04
N ILE A 279 -5.08 13.03 10.57
CA ILE A 279 -4.19 13.98 9.87
C ILE A 279 -4.87 14.55 8.63
N ALA A 280 -5.47 13.72 7.79
CA ALA A 280 -6.18 14.18 6.59
C ALA A 280 -7.35 15.14 6.96
N PHE A 281 -8.12 14.82 7.99
CA PHE A 281 -9.20 15.67 8.49
C PHE A 281 -8.69 17.03 8.98
N LEU A 282 -7.62 17.06 9.78
CA LEU A 282 -7.02 18.31 10.28
C LEU A 282 -6.45 19.16 9.13
N MET A 283 -5.80 18.52 8.15
CA MET A 283 -5.28 19.21 6.96
C MET A 283 -6.40 19.75 6.06
N ARG A 284 -7.51 19.02 5.92
CA ARG A 284 -8.72 19.52 5.24
C ARG A 284 -9.29 20.76 5.93
N ARG A 285 -9.36 20.78 7.27
CA ARG A 285 -9.81 21.98 8.02
C ARG A 285 -8.90 23.16 7.74
N ARG A 286 -7.57 22.96 7.76
CA ARG A 286 -6.59 23.99 7.43
C ARG A 286 -6.74 24.50 6.00
N ALA A 287 -6.93 23.59 5.02
CA ALA A 287 -7.18 23.96 3.63
C ALA A 287 -8.43 24.83 3.49
N ARG A 288 -9.55 24.44 4.14
CA ARG A 288 -10.80 25.22 4.14
C ARG A 288 -10.60 26.63 4.70
N MET A 289 -9.92 26.77 5.85
CA MET A 289 -9.64 28.09 6.45
C MET A 289 -8.75 28.96 5.57
N ARG A 290 -7.79 28.35 4.86
CA ARG A 290 -6.92 29.05 3.92
C ARG A 290 -7.71 29.59 2.73
N LEU A 291 -8.50 28.73 2.08
CA LEU A 291 -9.32 29.11 0.92
C LEU A 291 -10.33 30.21 1.28
N TRP A 292 -10.94 30.14 2.45
CA TRP A 292 -11.86 31.18 2.93
C TRP A 292 -11.17 32.54 3.13
N LYS A 293 -9.91 32.57 3.60
CA LYS A 293 -9.13 33.81 3.73
C LYS A 293 -8.72 34.41 2.38
N GLU A 294 -8.54 33.60 1.35
CA GLU A 294 -8.15 34.01 0.00
C GLU A 294 -9.33 34.57 -0.81
N GLN A 295 -10.57 34.28 -0.40
CA GLN A 295 -11.79 34.80 -1.00
C GLN A 295 -12.25 36.17 -0.42
N ARG A 296 -11.63 36.63 0.65
CA ARG A 296 -11.86 37.93 1.26
C ARG A 296 -10.79 38.94 0.86
#